data_9cb534452f499f60a4bf9684a6f36bc3
#
_entry.id   9cb534452f499f60a4bf9684a6f36bc3
#
_cell.length_a   1.000
_cell.length_b   1.000
_cell.length_c   1.000
_cell.angle_alpha   90.00
_cell.angle_beta   90.00
_cell.angle_gamma   90.00
#
_symmetry.space_group_name_H-M   'P 1'
#
loop_
_entity.id
_entity.type
_entity.pdbx_description
1 polymer ?
#
loop_
_entity_poly.entity_id
_entity_poly.type
_entity_poly.pdbx_seq_one_letter_code
_entity_poly.pdbx_strand_id
1 'polypeptide(L)'
;MNSEEKEIVYQTSNSYSALNTLTQHTKNVWFVCHGMGYLSRYFLRYFKDLNPEENYFIAPQAPSKYYIQPKMHVGANWLTRDNTESGMQNILNYFDAIFEAEKIPEHVNFIVFGYSQGVSVSMRYLARRQLQCSQLVLHSGGIPKELTKKDFEYLDEIPACAGMKVKLIYGTKDEYLNAERIAEERQRAEELFGKRLTILPFEGKHVVNVDYINDLV
;
A
#
# COMPACT_ATOMS: atom_id res chain seq x y z
N MET A 1 4.17 -11.73 39.79
CA MET A 1 2.99 -10.92 39.40
C MET A 1 2.19 -11.75 38.41
N ASN A 2 0.92 -12.04 38.70
CA ASN A 2 0.02 -12.64 37.70
C ASN A 2 -0.69 -11.47 36.99
N SER A 3 -0.28 -11.13 35.78
CA SER A 3 -0.99 -10.18 34.92
C SER A 3 -1.78 -10.95 33.87
N GLU A 4 -3.00 -10.53 33.60
CA GLU A 4 -3.84 -11.06 32.56
C GLU A 4 -4.11 -9.94 31.55
N GLU A 5 -3.88 -10.22 30.28
CA GLU A 5 -4.24 -9.30 29.19
C GLU A 5 -5.68 -9.62 28.74
N LYS A 6 -6.50 -8.56 28.63
CA LYS A 6 -7.91 -8.68 28.22
C LYS A 6 -8.18 -7.81 27.01
N GLU A 7 -8.93 -8.33 26.07
CA GLU A 7 -9.35 -7.61 24.87
C GLU A 7 -10.75 -7.02 25.06
N ILE A 8 -10.96 -5.80 24.53
CA ILE A 8 -12.27 -5.16 24.47
C ILE A 8 -12.46 -4.50 23.12
N VAL A 9 -13.65 -4.64 22.57
CA VAL A 9 -14.05 -3.97 21.32
C VAL A 9 -14.60 -2.59 21.63
N TYR A 10 -14.12 -1.56 20.93
CA TYR A 10 -14.63 -0.20 21.02
C TYR A 10 -14.63 0.47 19.64
N GLN A 11 -15.40 1.53 19.47
CA GLN A 11 -15.43 2.31 18.24
C GLN A 11 -14.38 3.43 18.27
N THR A 12 -13.69 3.62 17.16
CA THR A 12 -12.73 4.70 16.97
C THR A 12 -12.91 5.33 15.59
N SER A 13 -12.46 6.58 15.43
CA SER A 13 -12.39 7.25 14.13
C SER A 13 -10.94 7.37 13.67
N ASN A 14 -10.70 7.22 12.38
CA ASN A 14 -9.42 7.51 11.75
C ASN A 14 -9.64 8.42 10.54
N SER A 15 -8.61 9.14 10.11
CA SER A 15 -8.65 10.05 8.96
C SER A 15 -7.97 9.43 7.76
N TYR A 16 -8.37 9.81 6.56
CA TYR A 16 -7.59 9.65 5.34
C TYR A 16 -7.43 11.02 4.65
N SER A 17 -6.49 11.11 3.73
CA SER A 17 -6.24 12.33 2.96
C SER A 17 -6.55 12.05 1.50
N ALA A 18 -7.16 13.03 0.82
CA ALA A 18 -7.35 12.98 -0.62
C ALA A 18 -6.48 14.07 -1.30
N LEU A 19 -6.08 13.80 -2.55
CA LEU A 19 -5.43 14.77 -3.41
C LEU A 19 -6.19 14.81 -4.74
N ASN A 20 -6.43 16.02 -5.25
CA ASN A 20 -7.25 16.35 -6.40
C ASN A 20 -8.75 16.11 -6.13
N THR A 21 -9.56 16.05 -7.18
CA THR A 21 -11.01 15.86 -7.10
C THR A 21 -11.44 14.76 -8.06
N LEU A 22 -12.25 13.84 -7.58
CA LEU A 22 -12.86 12.81 -8.41
C LEU A 22 -13.93 13.45 -9.31
N THR A 23 -13.75 13.36 -10.63
CA THR A 23 -14.64 13.91 -11.65
C THR A 23 -14.87 12.90 -12.76
N GLN A 24 -15.74 13.25 -13.72
CA GLN A 24 -15.92 12.45 -14.95
C GLN A 24 -14.67 12.38 -15.85
N HIS A 25 -13.69 13.25 -15.65
CA HIS A 25 -12.42 13.27 -16.38
C HIS A 25 -11.33 12.42 -15.71
N THR A 26 -11.58 11.96 -14.49
CA THR A 26 -10.64 11.10 -13.75
C THR A 26 -10.46 9.77 -14.46
N LYS A 27 -9.23 9.46 -14.84
CA LYS A 27 -8.84 8.21 -15.48
C LYS A 27 -8.30 7.20 -14.49
N ASN A 28 -7.59 7.69 -13.46
CA ASN A 28 -6.88 6.87 -12.49
C ASN A 28 -7.31 7.24 -11.06
N VAL A 29 -7.65 6.26 -10.28
CA VAL A 29 -7.87 6.38 -8.84
C VAL A 29 -6.79 5.58 -8.12
N TRP A 30 -6.07 6.24 -7.23
CA TRP A 30 -4.94 5.68 -6.51
C TRP A 30 -5.28 5.48 -5.03
N PHE A 31 -5.09 4.27 -4.55
CA PHE A 31 -5.14 3.94 -3.12
C PHE A 31 -3.71 3.78 -2.61
N VAL A 32 -3.20 4.77 -1.85
CA VAL A 32 -1.78 4.88 -1.55
C VAL A 32 -1.49 4.70 -0.06
N CYS A 33 -0.84 3.59 0.30
CA CYS A 33 -0.44 3.25 1.65
C CYS A 33 1.01 3.69 1.92
N HIS A 34 1.18 4.65 2.82
CA HIS A 34 2.48 5.23 3.16
C HIS A 34 3.37 4.29 4.00
N GLY A 35 4.66 4.59 4.06
CA GLY A 35 5.62 3.91 4.93
C GLY A 35 5.51 4.30 6.40
N MET A 36 6.15 3.53 7.29
CA MET A 36 6.27 3.87 8.70
C MET A 36 6.95 5.25 8.85
N GLY A 37 6.44 6.05 9.78
CA GLY A 37 6.95 7.40 10.04
C GLY A 37 6.33 8.50 9.19
N TYR A 38 5.57 8.16 8.16
CA TYR A 38 4.83 9.15 7.37
C TYR A 38 3.45 9.44 7.95
N LEU A 39 2.90 10.59 7.54
CA LEU A 39 1.47 10.90 7.65
C LEU A 39 0.90 10.98 6.23
N SER A 40 -0.33 10.50 6.04
CA SER A 40 -1.01 10.41 4.74
C SER A 40 -0.96 11.73 3.95
N ARG A 41 -1.29 12.86 4.62
CA ARG A 41 -1.29 14.21 4.01
C ARG A 41 0.06 14.65 3.45
N TYR A 42 1.16 14.22 4.09
CA TYR A 42 2.51 14.56 3.60
C TYR A 42 3.04 13.56 2.58
N PHE A 43 2.53 12.34 2.61
CA PHE A 43 2.90 11.32 1.63
C PHE A 43 2.37 11.65 0.24
N LEU A 44 1.22 12.27 0.14
CA LEU A 44 0.61 12.68 -1.13
C LEU A 44 1.47 13.65 -1.95
N ARG A 45 2.45 14.33 -1.35
CA ARG A 45 3.38 15.23 -2.07
C ARG A 45 4.19 14.53 -3.19
N TYR A 46 4.37 13.22 -3.08
CA TYR A 46 5.11 12.46 -4.08
C TYR A 46 4.34 12.25 -5.40
N PHE A 47 3.06 12.57 -5.42
CA PHE A 47 2.15 12.38 -6.55
C PHE A 47 1.71 13.71 -7.19
N LYS A 48 2.23 14.85 -6.72
CA LYS A 48 1.79 16.19 -7.12
C LYS A 48 2.09 16.54 -8.59
N ASP A 49 3.03 15.83 -9.23
CA ASP A 49 3.46 16.10 -10.60
C ASP A 49 2.61 15.35 -11.65
N LEU A 50 1.74 14.43 -11.19
CA LEU A 50 0.74 13.79 -12.05
C LEU A 50 -0.43 14.74 -12.37
N ASN A 51 -0.98 14.61 -13.59
CA ASN A 51 -2.08 15.46 -14.05
C ASN A 51 -3.27 15.44 -13.07
N PRO A 52 -3.62 16.57 -12.42
CA PRO A 52 -4.65 16.61 -11.39
C PRO A 52 -6.08 16.37 -11.91
N GLU A 53 -6.33 16.56 -13.19
CA GLU A 53 -7.64 16.30 -13.80
C GLU A 53 -7.87 14.81 -14.04
N GLU A 54 -6.79 14.05 -14.24
CA GLU A 54 -6.84 12.64 -14.60
C GLU A 54 -6.58 11.70 -13.42
N ASN A 55 -6.02 12.20 -12.31
CA ASN A 55 -5.57 11.39 -11.18
C ASN A 55 -6.20 11.85 -9.87
N TYR A 56 -6.90 10.95 -9.20
CA TYR A 56 -7.45 11.12 -7.86
C TYR A 56 -6.77 10.18 -6.87
N PHE A 57 -6.37 10.68 -5.71
CA PHE A 57 -5.62 9.91 -4.72
C PHE A 57 -6.38 9.81 -3.41
N ILE A 58 -6.39 8.61 -2.86
CA ILE A 58 -6.91 8.26 -1.53
C ILE A 58 -5.74 7.73 -0.72
N ALA A 59 -5.36 8.42 0.33
CA ALA A 59 -4.26 8.04 1.21
C ALA A 59 -4.78 7.78 2.63
N PRO A 60 -5.01 6.52 3.01
CA PRO A 60 -5.34 6.18 4.38
C PRO A 60 -4.24 6.56 5.35
N GLN A 61 -4.63 6.97 6.57
CA GLN A 61 -3.71 7.28 7.64
C GLN A 61 -3.46 6.05 8.50
N ALA A 62 -2.20 5.65 8.67
CA ALA A 62 -1.86 4.58 9.61
C ALA A 62 -2.36 4.89 11.03
N PRO A 63 -2.94 3.91 11.75
CA PRO A 63 -3.70 4.19 12.98
C PRO A 63 -2.83 4.61 14.16
N SER A 64 -1.60 4.09 14.27
CA SER A 64 -0.75 4.30 15.45
C SER A 64 0.21 5.47 15.25
N LYS A 65 -0.19 6.67 15.70
CA LYS A 65 0.66 7.86 15.64
C LYS A 65 1.65 7.87 16.80
N TYR A 66 2.88 8.33 16.52
CA TYR A 66 3.95 8.44 17.52
C TYR A 66 4.90 9.60 17.20
N TYR A 67 5.71 10.00 18.18
CA TYR A 67 6.73 11.01 18.00
C TYR A 67 8.06 10.41 17.55
N ILE A 68 8.58 10.90 16.43
CA ILE A 68 9.90 10.50 15.88
C ILE A 68 10.97 11.37 16.53
N GLN A 69 11.87 10.72 17.26
CA GLN A 69 13.01 11.38 17.90
C GLN A 69 14.12 11.72 16.88
N PRO A 70 14.97 12.72 17.13
CA PRO A 70 14.94 13.67 18.26
C PRO A 70 14.03 14.90 18.01
N LYS A 71 13.54 15.09 16.78
CA LYS A 71 12.82 16.31 16.37
C LYS A 71 11.35 16.34 16.80
N MET A 72 10.85 15.29 17.42
CA MET A 72 9.47 15.18 17.89
C MET A 72 8.42 15.39 16.78
N HIS A 73 8.77 15.09 15.53
CA HIS A 73 7.79 15.04 14.45
C HIS A 73 6.81 13.89 14.67
N VAL A 74 5.56 14.10 14.30
CA VAL A 74 4.57 13.04 14.34
C VAL A 74 4.69 12.18 13.08
N GLY A 75 4.89 10.90 13.29
CA GLY A 75 4.78 9.86 12.27
C GLY A 75 3.73 8.84 12.65
N ALA A 76 3.49 7.86 11.79
CA ALA A 76 2.53 6.81 12.06
C ALA A 76 3.06 5.44 11.63
N ASN A 77 2.50 4.39 12.23
CA ASN A 77 2.82 2.99 12.02
C ASN A 77 1.53 2.21 11.74
N TRP A 78 1.58 1.30 10.77
CA TRP A 78 0.43 0.47 10.43
C TRP A 78 0.27 -0.70 11.38
N LEU A 79 1.33 -1.47 11.55
CA LEU A 79 1.33 -2.73 12.28
C LEU A 79 2.64 -2.90 13.02
N THR A 80 2.59 -3.59 14.14
CA THR A 80 3.74 -4.15 14.83
C THR A 80 3.73 -5.67 14.72
N ARG A 81 4.74 -6.35 15.28
CA ARG A 81 4.75 -7.81 15.39
C ARG A 81 3.82 -8.33 16.50
N ASP A 82 3.42 -7.43 17.38
CA ASP A 82 2.50 -7.72 18.47
C ASP A 82 1.07 -7.52 17.99
N ASN A 83 0.21 -8.49 18.24
CA ASN A 83 -1.22 -8.50 17.86
C ASN A 83 -1.46 -8.13 16.38
N THR A 84 -0.60 -8.60 15.47
CA THR A 84 -0.65 -8.28 14.03
C THR A 84 -2.00 -8.62 13.41
N GLU A 85 -2.62 -9.74 13.81
CA GLU A 85 -3.89 -10.18 13.21
C GLU A 85 -5.05 -9.26 13.60
N SER A 86 -5.18 -8.91 14.89
CA SER A 86 -6.20 -7.96 15.36
C SER A 86 -5.97 -6.56 14.75
N GLY A 87 -4.71 -6.11 14.72
CA GLY A 87 -4.35 -4.86 14.05
C GLY A 87 -4.71 -4.85 12.57
N MET A 88 -4.47 -5.96 11.86
CA MET A 88 -4.82 -6.08 10.45
C MET A 88 -6.34 -6.09 10.23
N GLN A 89 -7.09 -6.79 11.08
CA GLN A 89 -8.56 -6.78 11.00
C GLN A 89 -9.13 -5.36 11.15
N ASN A 90 -8.58 -4.57 12.07
CA ASN A 90 -8.97 -3.17 12.23
C ASN A 90 -8.66 -2.32 10.99
N ILE A 91 -7.51 -2.57 10.34
CA ILE A 91 -7.13 -1.90 9.09
C ILE A 91 -8.08 -2.31 7.94
N LEU A 92 -8.46 -3.58 7.84
CA LEU A 92 -9.42 -4.04 6.83
C LEU A 92 -10.75 -3.32 6.98
N ASN A 93 -11.31 -3.28 8.18
CA ASN A 93 -12.57 -2.59 8.46
C ASN A 93 -12.49 -1.09 8.13
N TYR A 94 -11.36 -0.48 8.46
CA TYR A 94 -11.10 0.93 8.15
C TYR A 94 -10.99 1.19 6.64
N PHE A 95 -10.31 0.34 5.89
CA PHE A 95 -10.21 0.46 4.44
C PHE A 95 -11.55 0.23 3.77
N ASP A 96 -12.32 -0.77 4.22
CA ASP A 96 -13.68 -1.02 3.72
C ASP A 96 -14.56 0.24 3.88
N ALA A 97 -14.47 0.91 5.05
CA ALA A 97 -15.21 2.15 5.29
C ALA A 97 -14.79 3.30 4.36
N ILE A 98 -13.49 3.39 3.99
CA ILE A 98 -13.02 4.37 3.01
C ILE A 98 -13.62 4.06 1.63
N PHE A 99 -13.57 2.81 1.18
CA PHE A 99 -14.12 2.41 -0.12
C PHE A 99 -15.64 2.67 -0.21
N GLU A 100 -16.36 2.43 0.88
CA GLU A 100 -17.79 2.73 0.96
C GLU A 100 -18.07 4.25 0.84
N ALA A 101 -17.22 5.08 1.46
CA ALA A 101 -17.35 6.53 1.42
C ALA A 101 -17.00 7.13 0.06
N GLU A 102 -15.94 6.62 -0.59
CA GLU A 102 -15.38 7.18 -1.83
C GLU A 102 -16.16 6.78 -3.09
N LYS A 103 -16.87 5.64 -3.09
CA LYS A 103 -17.70 5.17 -4.22
C LYS A 103 -16.96 5.23 -5.55
N ILE A 104 -15.81 4.57 -5.63
CA ILE A 104 -14.93 4.61 -6.81
C ILE A 104 -15.68 4.12 -8.05
N PRO A 105 -15.68 4.88 -9.17
CA PRO A 105 -16.34 4.47 -10.39
C PRO A 105 -15.68 3.24 -11.04
N GLU A 106 -16.47 2.36 -11.65
CA GLU A 106 -15.98 1.12 -12.28
C GLU A 106 -15.09 1.36 -13.51
N HIS A 107 -15.25 2.49 -14.19
CA HIS A 107 -14.56 2.78 -15.46
C HIS A 107 -13.13 3.30 -15.30
N VAL A 108 -12.69 3.61 -14.07
CA VAL A 108 -11.35 4.15 -13.83
C VAL A 108 -10.30 3.04 -13.67
N ASN A 109 -9.07 3.35 -14.00
CA ASN A 109 -7.95 2.51 -13.60
C ASN A 109 -7.76 2.64 -12.09
N PHE A 110 -7.99 1.55 -11.37
CA PHE A 110 -7.75 1.53 -9.94
C PHE A 110 -6.35 1.01 -9.65
N ILE A 111 -5.53 1.83 -8.98
CA ILE A 111 -4.11 1.56 -8.70
C ILE A 111 -3.91 1.47 -7.19
N VAL A 112 -3.40 0.34 -6.74
CA VAL A 112 -3.00 0.14 -5.34
C VAL A 112 -1.50 0.34 -5.23
N PHE A 113 -1.09 1.29 -4.39
CA PHE A 113 0.31 1.65 -4.18
C PHE A 113 0.69 1.47 -2.71
N GLY A 114 1.68 0.63 -2.44
CA GLY A 114 2.28 0.51 -1.12
C GLY A 114 3.74 0.95 -1.12
N TYR A 115 4.12 1.77 -0.14
CA TYR A 115 5.51 2.13 0.10
C TYR A 115 6.00 1.60 1.44
N SER A 116 7.15 0.92 1.46
CA SER A 116 7.76 0.38 2.68
C SER A 116 6.76 -0.48 3.47
N GLN A 117 6.42 -0.14 4.71
CA GLN A 117 5.39 -0.85 5.48
C GLN A 117 4.01 -0.83 4.80
N GLY A 118 3.73 0.18 3.96
CA GLY A 118 2.49 0.27 3.18
C GLY A 118 2.32 -0.90 2.19
N VAL A 119 3.41 -1.52 1.69
CA VAL A 119 3.37 -2.73 0.87
C VAL A 119 2.67 -3.85 1.63
N SER A 120 3.04 -4.03 2.88
CA SER A 120 2.53 -5.12 3.73
C SER A 120 1.01 -5.03 3.95
N VAL A 121 0.46 -3.84 4.20
CA VAL A 121 -0.98 -3.69 4.46
C VAL A 121 -1.79 -3.69 3.17
N SER A 122 -1.28 -3.09 2.10
CA SER A 122 -1.95 -3.08 0.80
C SER A 122 -2.08 -4.49 0.21
N MET A 123 -1.02 -5.31 0.30
CA MET A 123 -1.07 -6.70 -0.17
C MET A 123 -2.05 -7.57 0.63
N ARG A 124 -2.07 -7.43 1.96
CA ARG A 124 -3.02 -8.15 2.82
C ARG A 124 -4.46 -7.74 2.52
N TYR A 125 -4.69 -6.45 2.30
CA TYR A 125 -6.01 -5.95 1.93
C TYR A 125 -6.45 -6.53 0.58
N LEU A 126 -5.58 -6.44 -0.43
CA LEU A 126 -5.82 -7.00 -1.76
C LEU A 126 -6.18 -8.50 -1.68
N ALA A 127 -5.38 -9.29 -0.97
CA ALA A 127 -5.59 -10.73 -0.82
C ALA A 127 -6.89 -11.06 -0.06
N ARG A 128 -7.12 -10.42 1.09
CA ARG A 128 -8.26 -10.73 1.97
C ARG A 128 -9.61 -10.23 1.45
N ARG A 129 -9.64 -9.23 0.58
CA ARG A 129 -10.85 -8.70 -0.04
C ARG A 129 -11.00 -9.06 -1.52
N GLN A 130 -10.03 -9.81 -2.07
CA GLN A 130 -10.00 -10.12 -3.51
C GLN A 130 -10.22 -8.87 -4.35
N LEU A 131 -9.51 -7.79 -3.95
CA LEU A 131 -9.71 -6.47 -4.50
C LEU A 131 -9.29 -6.43 -5.97
N GLN A 132 -10.20 -5.99 -6.83
CA GLN A 132 -9.92 -5.81 -8.24
C GLN A 132 -9.18 -4.49 -8.45
N CYS A 133 -8.02 -4.54 -9.07
CA CYS A 133 -7.26 -3.34 -9.45
C CYS A 133 -6.56 -3.54 -10.79
N SER A 134 -6.30 -2.46 -11.50
CA SER A 134 -5.56 -2.50 -12.76
C SER A 134 -4.05 -2.60 -12.55
N GLN A 135 -3.56 -2.11 -11.40
CA GLN A 135 -2.14 -2.14 -11.07
C GLN A 135 -1.90 -2.22 -9.56
N LEU A 136 -0.93 -3.05 -9.17
CA LEU A 136 -0.35 -3.10 -7.81
C LEU A 136 1.10 -2.65 -7.87
N VAL A 137 1.44 -1.65 -7.06
CA VAL A 137 2.80 -1.12 -6.95
C VAL A 137 3.37 -1.42 -5.57
N LEU A 138 4.43 -2.21 -5.54
CA LEU A 138 5.18 -2.63 -4.36
C LEU A 138 6.49 -1.84 -4.33
N HIS A 139 6.51 -0.73 -3.60
CA HIS A 139 7.66 0.18 -3.58
C HIS A 139 8.46 0.05 -2.29
N SER A 140 9.68 -0.45 -2.37
CA SER A 140 10.67 -0.53 -1.28
C SER A 140 10.11 -1.15 0.01
N GLY A 141 9.32 -2.22 -0.10
CA GLY A 141 8.69 -2.86 1.04
C GLY A 141 8.75 -4.39 1.00
N GLY A 142 8.57 -5.00 2.16
CA GLY A 142 8.56 -6.46 2.28
C GLY A 142 7.19 -7.06 2.00
N ILE A 143 7.17 -8.14 1.25
CA ILE A 143 6.00 -8.97 0.96
C ILE A 143 5.68 -9.81 2.21
N PRO A 144 4.43 -9.79 2.72
CA PRO A 144 4.05 -10.61 3.87
C PRO A 144 4.33 -12.10 3.65
N LYS A 145 5.03 -12.73 4.60
CA LYS A 145 5.51 -14.12 4.43
C LYS A 145 4.40 -15.15 4.41
N GLU A 146 3.27 -14.86 5.02
CA GLU A 146 2.10 -15.74 5.07
C GLU A 146 1.29 -15.75 3.76
N LEU A 147 1.44 -14.75 2.90
CA LEU A 147 0.73 -14.71 1.62
C LEU A 147 1.33 -15.72 0.64
N THR A 148 0.46 -16.45 -0.02
CA THR A 148 0.78 -17.50 -0.97
C THR A 148 0.12 -17.24 -2.32
N LYS A 149 0.49 -17.99 -3.36
CA LYS A 149 -0.14 -17.89 -4.68
C LYS A 149 -1.65 -18.08 -4.61
N LYS A 150 -2.13 -18.94 -3.69
CA LYS A 150 -3.56 -19.21 -3.49
C LYS A 150 -4.35 -17.94 -3.14
N ASP A 151 -3.76 -17.03 -2.39
CA ASP A 151 -4.40 -15.77 -1.99
C ASP A 151 -4.63 -14.81 -3.17
N PHE A 152 -4.01 -15.09 -4.33
CA PHE A 152 -4.08 -14.29 -5.56
C PHE A 152 -4.62 -15.06 -6.77
N GLU A 153 -5.11 -16.31 -6.62
CA GLU A 153 -5.71 -17.10 -7.71
C GLU A 153 -6.91 -16.39 -8.36
N TYR A 154 -7.67 -15.63 -7.58
CA TYR A 154 -8.79 -14.84 -8.08
C TYR A 154 -8.39 -13.85 -9.20
N LEU A 155 -7.12 -13.43 -9.26
CA LEU A 155 -6.61 -12.56 -10.34
C LEU A 155 -6.62 -13.25 -11.71
N ASP A 156 -6.56 -14.57 -11.74
CA ASP A 156 -6.64 -15.36 -12.97
C ASP A 156 -8.09 -15.79 -13.29
N GLU A 157 -8.96 -15.82 -12.28
CA GLU A 157 -10.36 -16.24 -12.41
C GLU A 157 -11.28 -15.09 -12.78
N ILE A 158 -11.02 -13.87 -12.31
CA ILE A 158 -11.83 -12.68 -12.53
C ILE A 158 -11.40 -11.99 -13.83
N PRO A 159 -12.26 -11.91 -14.88
CA PRO A 159 -11.89 -11.30 -16.16
C PRO A 159 -11.40 -9.85 -16.04
N ALA A 160 -11.95 -9.07 -15.12
CA ALA A 160 -11.52 -7.69 -14.86
C ALA A 160 -10.07 -7.59 -14.36
N CYS A 161 -9.52 -8.66 -13.78
CA CYS A 161 -8.13 -8.73 -13.32
C CYS A 161 -7.16 -9.27 -14.39
N ALA A 162 -7.64 -9.71 -15.56
CA ALA A 162 -6.80 -10.36 -16.59
C ALA A 162 -5.61 -9.50 -17.03
N GLY A 163 -5.79 -8.18 -17.09
CA GLY A 163 -4.79 -7.18 -17.47
C GLY A 163 -4.01 -6.58 -16.31
N MET A 164 -4.26 -6.99 -15.08
CA MET A 164 -3.60 -6.44 -13.90
C MET A 164 -2.08 -6.55 -14.00
N LYS A 165 -1.39 -5.47 -13.68
CA LYS A 165 0.07 -5.37 -13.67
C LYS A 165 0.59 -5.25 -12.24
N VAL A 166 1.74 -5.85 -11.97
CA VAL A 166 2.44 -5.70 -10.69
C VAL A 166 3.81 -5.08 -10.95
N LYS A 167 4.14 -4.04 -10.21
CA LYS A 167 5.42 -3.35 -10.28
C LYS A 167 6.14 -3.50 -8.94
N LEU A 168 7.33 -4.07 -8.95
CA LEU A 168 8.23 -4.13 -7.80
C LEU A 168 9.34 -3.10 -7.99
N ILE A 169 9.29 -2.02 -7.19
CA ILE A 169 10.22 -0.89 -7.27
C ILE A 169 11.11 -0.90 -6.02
N TYR A 170 12.42 -0.79 -6.17
CA TYR A 170 13.33 -0.71 -5.03
C TYR A 170 14.65 0.00 -5.37
N GLY A 171 15.24 0.66 -4.36
CA GLY A 171 16.57 1.25 -4.46
C GLY A 171 17.67 0.21 -4.30
N THR A 172 18.68 0.25 -5.17
CA THR A 172 19.85 -0.68 -5.12
C THR A 172 20.79 -0.41 -3.93
N LYS A 173 20.64 0.74 -3.29
CA LYS A 173 21.40 1.17 -2.10
C LYS A 173 20.49 1.35 -0.88
N ASP A 174 19.36 0.63 -0.85
CA ASP A 174 18.40 0.66 0.24
C ASP A 174 19.00 0.02 1.50
N GLU A 175 19.04 0.77 2.60
CA GLU A 175 19.62 0.33 3.87
C GLU A 175 18.71 -0.63 4.67
N TYR A 176 17.42 -0.68 4.36
CA TYR A 176 16.44 -1.59 4.97
C TYR A 176 16.21 -2.86 4.16
N LEU A 177 16.46 -2.78 2.85
CA LEU A 177 16.38 -3.89 1.91
C LEU A 177 17.77 -4.18 1.34
N ASN A 178 18.61 -4.87 2.10
CA ASN A 178 19.92 -5.30 1.61
C ASN A 178 19.81 -6.28 0.44
N ALA A 179 20.91 -6.60 -0.22
CA ALA A 179 20.91 -7.43 -1.44
C ALA A 179 20.27 -8.81 -1.25
N GLU A 180 20.48 -9.45 -0.11
CA GLU A 180 19.89 -10.74 0.24
C GLU A 180 18.36 -10.62 0.35
N ARG A 181 17.88 -9.63 1.08
CA ARG A 181 16.47 -9.37 1.24
C ARG A 181 15.79 -8.95 -0.07
N ILE A 182 16.46 -8.15 -0.89
CA ILE A 182 15.96 -7.83 -2.25
C ILE A 182 15.79 -9.10 -3.08
N ALA A 183 16.75 -10.02 -3.02
CA ALA A 183 16.65 -11.30 -3.74
C ALA A 183 15.46 -12.13 -3.25
N GLU A 184 15.23 -12.21 -1.94
CA GLU A 184 14.07 -12.88 -1.35
C GLU A 184 12.75 -12.23 -1.80
N GLU A 185 12.64 -10.91 -1.72
CA GLU A 185 11.41 -10.19 -2.09
C GLU A 185 11.12 -10.32 -3.60
N ARG A 186 12.14 -10.33 -4.45
CA ARG A 186 12.00 -10.59 -5.89
C ARG A 186 11.48 -12.01 -6.16
N GLN A 187 12.11 -13.02 -5.56
CA GLN A 187 11.68 -14.39 -5.68
C GLN A 187 10.22 -14.56 -5.27
N ARG A 188 9.83 -13.99 -4.13
CA ARG A 188 8.46 -14.04 -3.64
C ARG A 188 7.48 -13.34 -4.59
N ALA A 189 7.85 -12.17 -5.11
CA ALA A 189 7.02 -11.48 -6.09
C ALA A 189 6.85 -12.29 -7.39
N GLU A 190 7.90 -12.96 -7.85
CA GLU A 190 7.86 -13.86 -9.02
C GLU A 190 6.95 -15.08 -8.76
N GLU A 191 7.04 -15.69 -7.56
CA GLU A 191 6.19 -16.81 -7.17
C GLU A 191 4.70 -16.43 -7.10
N LEU A 192 4.39 -15.23 -6.56
CA LEU A 192 3.01 -14.77 -6.39
C LEU A 192 2.37 -14.28 -7.69
N PHE A 193 3.11 -13.57 -8.52
CA PHE A 193 2.54 -12.80 -9.63
C PHE A 193 3.01 -13.21 -11.02
N GLY A 194 4.10 -13.98 -11.12
CA GLY A 194 4.60 -14.55 -12.38
C GLY A 194 4.69 -13.53 -13.52
N LYS A 195 4.00 -13.80 -14.63
CA LYS A 195 3.99 -12.96 -15.84
C LYS A 195 3.42 -11.54 -15.66
N ARG A 196 2.71 -11.28 -14.55
CA ARG A 196 2.16 -9.95 -14.23
C ARG A 196 3.22 -9.00 -13.70
N LEU A 197 4.35 -9.55 -13.20
CA LEU A 197 5.39 -8.81 -12.50
C LEU A 197 6.35 -8.10 -13.48
N THR A 198 6.64 -6.84 -13.16
CA THR A 198 7.78 -6.08 -13.71
C THR A 198 8.64 -5.59 -12.55
N ILE A 199 9.94 -5.83 -12.62
CA ILE A 199 10.90 -5.41 -11.60
C ILE A 199 11.63 -4.16 -12.06
N LEU A 200 11.61 -3.11 -11.24
CA LEU A 200 12.09 -1.77 -11.54
C LEU A 200 13.10 -1.30 -10.47
N PRO A 201 14.38 -1.75 -10.54
CA PRO A 201 15.41 -1.25 -9.64
C PRO A 201 15.81 0.18 -10.05
N PHE A 202 16.14 1.01 -9.06
CA PHE A 202 16.74 2.33 -9.30
C PHE A 202 18.01 2.53 -8.45
N GLU A 203 18.90 3.36 -8.90
CA GLU A 203 20.07 3.74 -8.12
C GLU A 203 19.66 4.74 -7.03
N GLY A 204 19.45 4.25 -5.81
CA GLY A 204 18.98 5.07 -4.71
C GLY A 204 18.87 4.27 -3.40
N LYS A 205 18.60 5.01 -2.33
CA LYS A 205 18.34 4.51 -0.98
C LYS A 205 16.87 4.16 -0.78
N HIS A 206 16.45 4.03 0.49
CA HIS A 206 15.05 3.85 0.89
C HIS A 206 14.25 5.14 0.74
N VAL A 207 13.97 5.52 -0.48
CA VAL A 207 13.24 6.74 -0.84
C VAL A 207 12.15 6.44 -1.85
N VAL A 208 11.12 7.28 -1.87
CA VAL A 208 10.08 7.20 -2.92
C VAL A 208 10.66 7.71 -4.23
N ASN A 209 10.64 6.89 -5.26
CA ASN A 209 11.09 7.27 -6.60
C ASN A 209 9.95 7.93 -7.38
N VAL A 210 9.99 9.25 -7.50
CA VAL A 210 8.94 10.05 -8.16
C VAL A 210 8.94 9.84 -9.67
N ASP A 211 10.10 9.63 -10.28
CA ASP A 211 10.19 9.42 -11.74
C ASP A 211 9.42 8.15 -12.14
N TYR A 212 9.64 7.06 -11.41
CA TYR A 212 8.87 5.83 -11.66
C TYR A 212 7.37 5.99 -11.36
N ILE A 213 6.98 6.81 -10.37
CA ILE A 213 5.56 7.10 -10.13
C ILE A 213 4.94 7.78 -11.36
N ASN A 214 5.63 8.77 -11.93
CA ASN A 214 5.15 9.51 -13.10
C ASN A 214 5.04 8.64 -14.35
N ASP A 215 5.83 7.56 -14.44
CA ASP A 215 5.84 6.61 -15.56
C ASP A 215 4.80 5.46 -15.40
N LEU A 216 4.02 5.43 -14.30
CA LEU A 216 3.05 4.37 -14.04
C LEU A 216 1.74 4.53 -14.83
N VAL A 217 1.40 5.75 -15.27
CA VAL A 217 0.14 6.11 -15.95
C VAL A 217 0.35 6.99 -17.16
#